data_ba29bb96b3f2797efca66d6d48688e54
#
_entry.id   ba29bb96b3f2797efca66d6d48688e54
#
_cell.length_a   1.000
_cell.length_b   1.000
_cell.length_c   1.000
_cell.angle_alpha   90.00
_cell.angle_beta   90.00
_cell.angle_gamma   90.00
#
_symmetry.space_group_name_H-M   'P 1'
#
loop_
_entity.id
_entity.type
_entity.pdbx_description
1 polymer ?
#
loop_
_entity_poly.entity_id
_entity_poly.type
_entity_poly.pdbx_seq_one_letter_code
_entity_poly.pdbx_strand_id
1 'polypeptide(L)'
;NVWLHNEMLQVEGKKMSKSLGNFFTVRDLLDQGIPGEVIRYVFLMTHYRKPMDWTAEKVAEATKTLDTLYEVVGETSPDRSQAPNPEVVAALADDLNSSAALHALIRQAGTIRPGDTAAAAGLKHSAGLLGLLPMTGEEWRRLKSGGIDLSGLGARLQELRIAAKASKDFSAVDALKSALLAAGVEVRMTAAGVDLAPGAGFDAEAVEALK
;
A
#
# COMPACT_ATOMS: atom_id res chain seq x y z
N ASN A 1 -10.32 9.91 34.63
CA ASN A 1 -9.28 9.12 33.99
C ASN A 1 -9.95 8.00 33.17
N VAL A 2 -9.48 7.78 31.97
CA VAL A 2 -10.00 6.76 31.06
C VAL A 2 -9.00 5.59 31.01
N TRP A 3 -9.51 4.37 31.13
CA TRP A 3 -8.71 3.15 30.99
C TRP A 3 -9.15 2.43 29.73
N LEU A 4 -8.19 2.06 28.87
CA LEU A 4 -8.39 1.29 27.66
C LEU A 4 -7.53 0.03 27.72
N HIS A 5 -8.14 -1.13 27.51
CA HIS A 5 -7.44 -2.42 27.48
C HIS A 5 -7.60 -3.05 26.10
N ASN A 6 -6.49 -3.40 25.49
CA ASN A 6 -6.44 -4.15 24.25
C ASN A 6 -6.49 -5.65 24.53
N GLU A 7 -7.00 -6.40 23.56
CA GLU A 7 -6.89 -7.85 23.55
C GLU A 7 -5.47 -8.30 23.14
N MET A 8 -5.20 -9.59 23.27
CA MET A 8 -3.88 -10.17 23.04
C MET A 8 -3.46 -10.12 21.57
N LEU A 9 -2.16 -9.95 21.35
CA LEU A 9 -1.51 -10.09 20.06
C LEU A 9 -1.15 -11.57 19.83
N GLN A 10 -1.51 -12.06 18.64
CA GLN A 10 -1.16 -13.39 18.14
C GLN A 10 -0.24 -13.23 16.92
N VAL A 11 0.50 -14.29 16.63
CA VAL A 11 1.34 -14.42 15.44
C VAL A 11 1.11 -15.80 14.85
N GLU A 12 0.59 -15.86 13.61
CA GLU A 12 0.26 -17.09 12.90
C GLU A 12 -0.61 -18.03 13.78
N GLY A 13 -1.66 -17.46 14.37
CA GLY A 13 -2.65 -18.18 15.21
C GLY A 13 -2.15 -18.56 16.61
N LYS A 14 -0.94 -18.16 17.00
CA LYS A 14 -0.36 -18.48 18.30
C LYS A 14 -0.13 -17.23 19.13
N LYS A 15 -0.28 -17.32 20.45
CA LYS A 15 0.07 -16.21 21.34
C LYS A 15 1.51 -15.80 21.13
N MET A 16 1.75 -14.49 20.91
CA MET A 16 3.09 -13.96 20.83
C MET A 16 3.83 -14.14 22.17
N SER A 17 4.97 -14.80 22.18
CA SER A 17 5.81 -14.95 23.37
C SER A 17 7.27 -15.22 23.03
N LYS A 18 8.18 -14.78 23.92
CA LYS A 18 9.62 -15.03 23.78
C LYS A 18 9.95 -16.52 23.82
N SER A 19 9.24 -17.30 24.64
CA SER A 19 9.45 -18.74 24.79
C SER A 19 9.07 -19.55 23.55
N LEU A 20 8.16 -19.05 22.73
CA LEU A 20 7.76 -19.68 21.46
C LEU A 20 8.62 -19.23 20.28
N GLY A 21 9.54 -18.27 20.49
CA GLY A 21 10.39 -17.74 19.42
C GLY A 21 9.65 -16.94 18.33
N ASN A 22 8.37 -16.60 18.56
CA ASN A 22 7.55 -15.83 17.62
C ASN A 22 7.38 -14.36 18.06
N PHE A 23 8.23 -13.89 18.94
CA PHE A 23 8.24 -12.51 19.41
C PHE A 23 9.02 -11.63 18.44
N PHE A 24 8.45 -10.51 18.04
CA PHE A 24 9.11 -9.44 17.29
C PHE A 24 8.59 -8.08 17.73
N THR A 25 9.38 -7.06 17.46
CA THR A 25 9.04 -5.65 17.71
C THR A 25 8.60 -4.98 16.42
N VAL A 26 8.00 -3.78 16.53
CA VAL A 26 7.73 -2.92 15.35
C VAL A 26 9.05 -2.63 14.61
N ARG A 27 10.17 -2.47 15.33
CA ARG A 27 11.48 -2.24 14.72
C ARG A 27 11.90 -3.39 13.82
N ASP A 28 11.72 -4.63 14.28
CA ASP A 28 12.05 -5.81 13.47
C ASP A 28 11.23 -5.88 12.17
N LEU A 29 9.97 -5.44 12.19
CA LEU A 29 9.13 -5.37 11.00
C LEU A 29 9.60 -4.27 10.03
N LEU A 30 9.98 -3.10 10.55
CA LEU A 30 10.54 -2.01 9.74
C LEU A 30 11.87 -2.43 9.11
N ASP A 31 12.73 -3.13 9.84
CA ASP A 31 14.03 -3.63 9.36
C ASP A 31 13.85 -4.74 8.30
N GLN A 32 12.71 -5.44 8.29
CA GLN A 32 12.27 -6.35 7.21
C GLN A 32 11.72 -5.62 5.97
N GLY A 33 11.70 -4.28 5.98
CA GLY A 33 11.19 -3.47 4.88
C GLY A 33 9.68 -3.30 4.84
N ILE A 34 8.95 -3.71 5.90
CA ILE A 34 7.49 -3.50 5.97
C ILE A 34 7.23 -2.03 6.32
N PRO A 35 6.54 -1.26 5.45
CA PRO A 35 6.25 0.14 5.74
C PRO A 35 5.43 0.30 7.02
N GLY A 36 5.74 1.34 7.82
CA GLY A 36 5.04 1.60 9.08
C GLY A 36 3.54 1.80 8.93
N GLU A 37 3.09 2.31 7.79
CA GLU A 37 1.67 2.45 7.49
C GLU A 37 0.98 1.12 7.23
N VAL A 38 1.66 0.15 6.60
CA VAL A 38 1.17 -1.23 6.47
C VAL A 38 0.99 -1.85 7.85
N ILE A 39 1.98 -1.69 8.73
CA ILE A 39 1.89 -2.19 10.11
C ILE A 39 0.66 -1.59 10.80
N ARG A 40 0.47 -0.27 10.73
CA ARG A 40 -0.70 0.44 11.27
C ARG A 40 -2.00 -0.11 10.70
N TYR A 41 -2.05 -0.29 9.38
CA TYR A 41 -3.25 -0.80 8.71
C TYR A 41 -3.63 -2.19 9.21
N VAL A 42 -2.67 -3.11 9.33
CA VAL A 42 -2.92 -4.47 9.88
C VAL A 42 -3.51 -4.41 11.29
N PHE A 43 -3.00 -3.52 12.16
CA PHE A 43 -3.59 -3.33 13.49
C PHE A 43 -5.03 -2.80 13.43
N LEU A 44 -5.32 -1.87 12.52
CA LEU A 44 -6.66 -1.28 12.36
C LEU A 44 -7.68 -2.25 11.74
N MET A 45 -7.25 -3.33 11.06
CA MET A 45 -8.16 -4.34 10.50
C MET A 45 -8.92 -5.10 11.58
N THR A 46 -8.45 -5.11 12.83
CA THR A 46 -9.07 -5.82 13.95
C THR A 46 -9.50 -4.84 15.03
N HIS A 47 -10.72 -4.98 15.51
CA HIS A 47 -11.21 -4.20 16.64
C HIS A 47 -10.34 -4.46 17.88
N TYR A 48 -9.94 -3.43 18.63
CA TYR A 48 -8.98 -3.53 19.74
C TYR A 48 -9.40 -4.51 20.86
N ARG A 49 -10.70 -4.82 21.00
CA ARG A 49 -11.22 -5.82 21.95
C ARG A 49 -11.21 -7.24 21.43
N LYS A 50 -10.69 -7.48 20.23
CA LYS A 50 -10.55 -8.82 19.64
C LYS A 50 -9.08 -9.18 19.51
N PRO A 51 -8.73 -10.47 19.66
CA PRO A 51 -7.36 -10.91 19.41
C PRO A 51 -6.91 -10.50 18.01
N MET A 52 -5.81 -9.76 17.92
CA MET A 52 -5.20 -9.40 16.66
C MET A 52 -4.13 -10.45 16.30
N ASP A 53 -4.33 -11.12 15.18
CA ASP A 53 -3.37 -12.07 14.66
C ASP A 53 -2.57 -11.42 13.53
N TRP A 54 -1.25 -11.35 13.71
CA TRP A 54 -0.31 -10.90 12.71
C TRP A 54 0.02 -12.06 11.78
N THR A 55 -0.32 -11.96 10.50
CA THR A 55 -0.01 -12.95 9.47
C THR A 55 0.55 -12.31 8.22
N ALA A 56 1.31 -13.08 7.43
CA ALA A 56 1.84 -12.62 6.14
C ALA A 56 0.71 -12.25 5.17
N GLU A 57 -0.42 -12.96 5.21
CA GLU A 57 -1.58 -12.67 4.36
C GLU A 57 -2.18 -11.29 4.67
N LYS A 58 -2.30 -10.94 5.96
CA LYS A 58 -2.81 -9.62 6.36
C LYS A 58 -1.87 -8.49 5.95
N VAL A 59 -0.56 -8.72 6.00
CA VAL A 59 0.43 -7.76 5.52
C VAL A 59 0.27 -7.54 4.01
N ALA A 60 0.13 -8.62 3.25
CA ALA A 60 -0.08 -8.54 1.79
C ALA A 60 -1.41 -7.85 1.44
N GLU A 61 -2.50 -8.18 2.15
CA GLU A 61 -3.82 -7.55 1.99
C GLU A 61 -3.76 -6.04 2.30
N ALA A 62 -3.15 -5.67 3.43
CA ALA A 62 -2.97 -4.27 3.84
C ALA A 62 -2.15 -3.48 2.80
N THR A 63 -1.05 -4.06 2.32
CA THR A 63 -0.20 -3.44 1.30
C THR A 63 -0.99 -3.19 0.02
N LYS A 64 -1.69 -4.21 -0.49
CA LYS A 64 -2.52 -4.10 -1.70
C LYS A 64 -3.62 -3.05 -1.56
N THR A 65 -4.26 -2.99 -0.39
CA THR A 65 -5.32 -2.01 -0.15
C THR A 65 -4.75 -0.60 -0.11
N LEU A 66 -3.62 -0.38 0.58
CA LEU A 66 -2.94 0.90 0.60
C LEU A 66 -2.47 1.32 -0.80
N ASP A 67 -1.95 0.39 -1.61
CA ASP A 67 -1.59 0.67 -3.02
C ASP A 67 -2.80 1.23 -3.79
N THR A 68 -3.96 0.59 -3.67
CA THR A 68 -5.19 1.06 -4.31
C THR A 68 -5.63 2.44 -3.79
N LEU A 69 -5.56 2.66 -2.48
CA LEU A 69 -5.92 3.94 -1.89
C LEU A 69 -4.97 5.05 -2.34
N TYR A 70 -3.66 4.79 -2.42
CA TYR A 70 -2.67 5.73 -2.92
C TYR A 70 -2.81 6.00 -4.43
N GLU A 71 -3.23 5.02 -5.23
CA GLU A 71 -3.61 5.25 -6.65
C GLU A 71 -4.78 6.23 -6.77
N VAL A 72 -5.79 6.09 -5.91
CA VAL A 72 -6.98 6.97 -5.92
C VAL A 72 -6.64 8.39 -5.48
N VAL A 73 -5.86 8.56 -4.41
CA VAL A 73 -5.53 9.91 -3.92
C VAL A 73 -4.43 10.60 -4.74
N GLY A 74 -3.58 9.84 -5.44
CA GLY A 74 -2.50 10.36 -6.28
C GLY A 74 -1.65 11.41 -5.55
N GLU A 75 -1.46 12.55 -6.20
CA GLU A 75 -0.67 13.67 -5.67
C GLU A 75 -1.52 14.69 -4.88
N THR A 76 -2.77 14.32 -4.57
CA THR A 76 -3.71 15.22 -3.89
C THR A 76 -3.32 15.45 -2.43
N SER A 77 -3.43 16.69 -1.96
CA SER A 77 -3.32 17.04 -0.55
C SER A 77 -4.66 16.88 0.18
N PRO A 78 -4.68 16.57 1.50
CA PRO A 78 -5.94 16.47 2.24
C PRO A 78 -6.64 17.83 2.33
N ASP A 79 -7.93 17.87 2.08
CA ASP A 79 -8.75 19.07 2.26
C ASP A 79 -9.43 19.03 3.62
N ARG A 80 -8.86 19.74 4.59
CA ARG A 80 -9.38 19.85 5.96
C ARG A 80 -10.55 20.83 6.11
N SER A 81 -10.92 21.55 5.05
CA SER A 81 -12.11 22.42 5.04
C SER A 81 -13.40 21.62 4.87
N GLN A 82 -13.30 20.42 4.28
CA GLN A 82 -14.41 19.49 4.16
C GLN A 82 -14.59 18.70 5.45
N ALA A 83 -15.83 18.36 5.78
CA ALA A 83 -16.09 17.40 6.86
C ALA A 83 -15.59 16.01 6.46
N PRO A 84 -14.99 15.23 7.39
CA PRO A 84 -14.64 13.84 7.13
C PRO A 84 -15.88 13.02 6.76
N ASN A 85 -15.66 11.89 6.10
CA ASN A 85 -16.73 10.95 5.78
C ASN A 85 -17.53 10.57 7.04
N PRO A 86 -18.86 10.83 7.07
CA PRO A 86 -19.68 10.60 8.26
C PRO A 86 -19.72 9.13 8.69
N GLU A 87 -19.58 8.17 7.77
CA GLU A 87 -19.53 6.74 8.10
C GLU A 87 -18.22 6.39 8.83
N VAL A 88 -17.10 7.01 8.45
CA VAL A 88 -15.83 6.86 9.17
C VAL A 88 -15.94 7.42 10.59
N VAL A 89 -16.52 8.61 10.73
CA VAL A 89 -16.72 9.25 12.03
C VAL A 89 -17.67 8.41 12.90
N ALA A 90 -18.78 7.93 12.34
CA ALA A 90 -19.74 7.10 13.06
C ALA A 90 -19.11 5.79 13.54
N ALA A 91 -18.32 5.13 12.70
CA ALA A 91 -17.61 3.90 13.07
C ALA A 91 -16.60 4.13 14.21
N LEU A 92 -15.86 5.24 14.17
CA LEU A 92 -14.92 5.59 15.25
C LEU A 92 -15.63 6.01 16.54
N ALA A 93 -16.81 6.62 16.44
CA ALA A 93 -17.65 6.94 17.60
C ALA A 93 -18.31 5.71 18.24
N ASP A 94 -18.42 4.61 17.49
CA ASP A 94 -18.91 3.31 17.96
C ASP A 94 -17.75 2.47 18.48
N ASP A 95 -17.33 2.74 19.71
CA ASP A 95 -16.27 2.01 20.43
C ASP A 95 -14.96 1.84 19.62
N LEU A 96 -14.55 2.88 18.88
CA LEU A 96 -13.35 2.87 18.04
C LEU A 96 -13.33 1.71 17.02
N ASN A 97 -14.44 1.44 16.36
CA ASN A 97 -14.58 0.38 15.38
C ASN A 97 -13.76 0.67 14.12
N SER A 98 -12.43 0.53 14.25
CA SER A 98 -11.46 0.82 13.19
C SER A 98 -11.69 -0.04 11.94
N SER A 99 -12.09 -1.31 12.12
CA SER A 99 -12.41 -2.19 10.99
C SER A 99 -13.57 -1.66 10.14
N ALA A 100 -14.66 -1.20 10.79
CA ALA A 100 -15.77 -0.57 10.06
C ALA A 100 -15.36 0.75 9.40
N ALA A 101 -14.51 1.55 10.06
CA ALA A 101 -13.97 2.78 9.50
C ALA A 101 -13.11 2.51 8.24
N LEU A 102 -12.26 1.48 8.24
CA LEU A 102 -11.50 1.06 7.06
C LEU A 102 -12.42 0.66 5.90
N HIS A 103 -13.48 -0.11 6.16
CA HIS A 103 -14.46 -0.47 5.13
C HIS A 103 -15.17 0.76 4.56
N ALA A 104 -15.49 1.77 5.39
CA ALA A 104 -16.06 3.02 4.91
C ALA A 104 -15.10 3.79 3.99
N LEU A 105 -13.79 3.83 4.32
CA LEU A 105 -12.77 4.43 3.45
C LEU A 105 -12.65 3.69 2.11
N ILE A 106 -12.63 2.37 2.11
CA ILE A 106 -12.56 1.55 0.88
C ILE A 106 -13.78 1.81 -0.01
N ARG A 107 -14.99 1.84 0.58
CA ARG A 107 -16.22 2.19 -0.18
C ARG A 107 -16.14 3.59 -0.77
N GLN A 108 -15.71 4.58 0.01
CA GLN A 108 -15.51 5.95 -0.45
C GLN A 108 -14.55 5.98 -1.64
N ALA A 109 -13.39 5.34 -1.53
CA ALA A 109 -12.40 5.24 -2.60
C ALA A 109 -13.00 4.67 -3.89
N GLY A 110 -13.83 3.60 -3.77
CA GLY A 110 -14.50 2.97 -4.92
C GLY A 110 -15.52 3.85 -5.65
N THR A 111 -15.95 4.97 -5.06
CA THR A 111 -16.87 5.93 -5.70
C THR A 111 -16.16 7.08 -6.41
N ILE A 112 -14.85 7.27 -6.17
CA ILE A 112 -14.08 8.38 -6.71
C ILE A 112 -13.74 8.10 -8.17
N ARG A 113 -14.08 9.05 -9.05
CA ARG A 113 -13.75 8.97 -10.47
C ARG A 113 -12.30 9.43 -10.72
N PRO A 114 -11.62 8.86 -11.73
CA PRO A 114 -10.31 9.36 -12.12
C PRO A 114 -10.34 10.87 -12.40
N GLY A 115 -9.41 11.62 -11.78
CA GLY A 115 -9.31 13.07 -11.91
C GLY A 115 -10.19 13.90 -10.94
N ASP A 116 -11.03 13.26 -10.12
CA ASP A 116 -11.80 13.97 -9.08
C ASP A 116 -10.92 14.26 -7.85
N THR A 117 -10.13 15.31 -7.96
CA THR A 117 -9.19 15.72 -6.91
C THR A 117 -9.88 16.18 -5.63
N ALA A 118 -11.09 16.73 -5.73
CA ALA A 118 -11.85 17.16 -4.54
C ALA A 118 -12.32 15.95 -3.71
N ALA A 119 -12.88 14.94 -4.37
CA ALA A 119 -13.26 13.70 -3.70
C ALA A 119 -12.05 12.94 -3.13
N ALA A 120 -10.92 12.92 -3.85
CA ALA A 120 -9.65 12.34 -3.40
C ALA A 120 -9.09 13.07 -2.15
N ALA A 121 -9.17 14.41 -2.12
CA ALA A 121 -8.79 15.22 -0.96
C ALA A 121 -9.66 14.92 0.26
N GLY A 122 -10.96 14.75 0.08
CA GLY A 122 -11.91 14.34 1.13
C GLY A 122 -11.62 12.92 1.66
N LEU A 123 -11.26 11.98 0.79
CA LEU A 123 -10.83 10.63 1.20
C LEU A 123 -9.57 10.72 2.05
N LYS A 124 -8.56 11.46 1.60
CA LYS A 124 -7.29 11.63 2.32
C LYS A 124 -7.49 12.29 3.69
N HIS A 125 -8.39 13.27 3.76
CA HIS A 125 -8.76 13.89 5.05
C HIS A 125 -9.42 12.87 6.00
N SER A 126 -10.35 12.06 5.52
CA SER A 126 -11.03 11.03 6.31
C SER A 126 -10.06 9.94 6.79
N ALA A 127 -9.15 9.48 5.92
CA ALA A 127 -8.12 8.51 6.23
C ALA A 127 -7.12 9.03 7.29
N GLY A 128 -6.90 10.34 7.31
CA GLY A 128 -6.07 11.02 8.30
C GLY A 128 -6.56 10.85 9.74
N LEU A 129 -7.86 10.61 9.98
CA LEU A 129 -8.40 10.29 11.31
C LEU A 129 -7.81 8.96 11.86
N LEU A 130 -7.45 8.05 10.97
CA LEU A 130 -6.80 6.77 11.30
C LEU A 130 -5.27 6.84 11.17
N GLY A 131 -4.71 8.01 10.83
CA GLY A 131 -3.29 8.20 10.55
C GLY A 131 -2.84 7.48 9.27
N LEU A 132 -3.74 7.34 8.30
CA LEU A 132 -3.49 6.75 6.99
C LEU A 132 -3.39 7.84 5.91
N LEU A 133 -2.72 7.49 4.81
CA LEU A 133 -2.49 8.33 3.63
C LEU A 133 -1.77 9.66 3.93
N PRO A 134 -0.70 9.68 4.77
CA PRO A 134 0.05 10.90 5.02
C PRO A 134 0.88 11.37 3.81
N MET A 135 1.25 10.44 2.92
CA MET A 135 2.11 10.67 1.76
C MET A 135 1.31 10.93 0.49
N THR A 136 1.98 11.28 -0.60
CA THR A 136 1.45 11.25 -1.96
C THR A 136 1.59 9.84 -2.55
N GLY A 137 0.94 9.56 -3.69
CA GLY A 137 1.08 8.31 -4.40
C GLY A 137 2.52 8.07 -4.88
N GLU A 138 3.23 9.13 -5.29
CA GLU A 138 4.64 9.05 -5.67
C GLU A 138 5.55 8.72 -4.48
N GLU A 139 5.36 9.44 -3.36
CA GLU A 139 6.11 9.18 -2.12
C GLU A 139 5.91 7.74 -1.61
N TRP A 140 4.68 7.23 -1.70
CA TRP A 140 4.37 5.84 -1.36
C TRP A 140 5.12 4.84 -2.23
N ARG A 141 5.07 5.02 -3.56
CA ARG A 141 5.81 4.17 -4.51
C ARG A 141 7.31 4.21 -4.25
N ARG A 142 7.87 5.41 -4.01
CA ARG A 142 9.27 5.59 -3.69
C ARG A 142 9.67 4.93 -2.38
N LEU A 143 8.82 4.99 -1.34
CA LEU A 143 9.05 4.28 -0.08
C LEU A 143 9.14 2.76 -0.30
N LYS A 144 8.21 2.19 -1.06
CA LYS A 144 8.18 0.75 -1.36
C LYS A 144 9.37 0.29 -2.22
N SER A 145 9.87 1.14 -3.10
CA SER A 145 11.05 0.84 -3.92
C SER A 145 12.38 1.01 -3.19
N GLY A 146 12.36 1.27 -1.88
CA GLY A 146 13.60 1.58 -1.14
C GLY A 146 14.31 2.84 -1.65
N GLY A 147 13.58 3.75 -2.30
CA GLY A 147 14.10 4.96 -2.93
C GLY A 147 14.61 4.77 -4.36
N ILE A 148 14.50 3.57 -4.93
CA ILE A 148 14.91 3.30 -6.31
C ILE A 148 13.92 3.93 -7.30
N ASP A 149 14.45 4.73 -8.20
CA ASP A 149 13.67 5.27 -9.32
C ASP A 149 13.51 4.24 -10.43
N LEU A 150 12.27 3.86 -10.71
CA LEU A 150 11.89 2.91 -11.76
C LEU A 150 11.56 3.61 -13.09
N SER A 151 11.53 4.94 -13.14
CA SER A 151 11.08 5.70 -14.31
C SER A 151 11.95 5.44 -15.54
N GLY A 152 13.26 5.33 -15.37
CA GLY A 152 14.19 5.02 -16.45
C GLY A 152 13.96 3.65 -17.07
N LEU A 153 13.67 2.62 -16.24
CA LEU A 153 13.32 1.29 -16.71
C LEU A 153 11.94 1.27 -17.40
N GLY A 154 10.98 2.04 -16.90
CA GLY A 154 9.67 2.22 -17.53
C GLY A 154 9.78 2.86 -18.92
N ALA A 155 10.57 3.92 -19.05
CA ALA A 155 10.87 4.56 -20.33
C ALA A 155 11.55 3.60 -21.33
N ARG A 156 12.57 2.88 -20.88
CA ARG A 156 13.26 1.88 -21.69
C ARG A 156 12.32 0.76 -22.18
N LEU A 157 11.44 0.24 -21.30
CA LEU A 157 10.47 -0.78 -21.69
C LEU A 157 9.44 -0.24 -22.70
N GLN A 158 9.03 1.03 -22.55
CA GLN A 158 8.15 1.71 -23.50
C GLN A 158 8.81 1.91 -24.88
N GLU A 159 10.07 2.31 -24.92
CA GLU A 159 10.84 2.44 -26.16
C GLU A 159 10.98 1.09 -26.89
N LEU A 160 11.34 0.04 -26.17
CA LEU A 160 11.40 -1.33 -26.69
C LEU A 160 10.04 -1.77 -27.25
N ARG A 161 8.95 -1.43 -26.57
CA ARG A 161 7.59 -1.74 -27.04
C ARG A 161 7.22 -1.01 -28.33
N ILE A 162 7.64 0.23 -28.47
CA ILE A 162 7.42 1.02 -29.70
C ILE A 162 8.20 0.39 -30.86
N ALA A 163 9.48 0.06 -30.65
CA ALA A 163 10.33 -0.58 -31.64
C ALA A 163 9.79 -1.97 -32.06
N ALA A 164 9.35 -2.76 -31.08
CA ALA A 164 8.77 -4.09 -31.30
C ALA A 164 7.48 -4.05 -32.15
N LYS A 165 6.65 -3.01 -32.00
CA LYS A 165 5.46 -2.84 -32.85
C LYS A 165 5.83 -2.60 -34.32
N ALA A 166 6.94 -1.93 -34.59
CA ALA A 166 7.41 -1.67 -35.95
C ALA A 166 8.10 -2.89 -36.58
N SER A 167 8.95 -3.60 -35.80
CA SER A 167 9.72 -4.79 -36.28
C SER A 167 8.93 -6.08 -36.20
N LYS A 168 7.85 -6.15 -35.41
CA LYS A 168 7.12 -7.36 -35.02
C LYS A 168 7.95 -8.36 -34.17
N ASP A 169 9.09 -7.93 -33.64
CA ASP A 169 9.94 -8.71 -32.74
C ASP A 169 9.78 -8.18 -31.29
N PHE A 170 9.21 -8.97 -30.43
CA PHE A 170 8.94 -8.64 -29.02
C PHE A 170 9.96 -9.27 -28.06
N SER A 171 10.98 -9.95 -28.54
CA SER A 171 11.94 -10.68 -27.71
C SER A 171 12.61 -9.80 -26.63
N ALA A 172 13.03 -8.58 -26.99
CA ALA A 172 13.63 -7.63 -26.04
C ALA A 172 12.63 -7.09 -24.99
N VAL A 173 11.36 -6.89 -25.38
CA VAL A 173 10.29 -6.49 -24.47
C VAL A 173 10.03 -7.59 -23.45
N ASP A 174 9.90 -8.83 -23.92
CA ASP A 174 9.61 -9.99 -23.08
C ASP A 174 10.78 -10.30 -22.13
N ALA A 175 12.02 -10.15 -22.60
CA ALA A 175 13.21 -10.32 -21.78
C ALA A 175 13.26 -9.31 -20.61
N LEU A 176 13.11 -8.01 -20.90
CA LEU A 176 13.14 -6.98 -19.86
C LEU A 176 11.93 -7.11 -18.91
N LYS A 177 10.74 -7.37 -19.44
CA LYS A 177 9.54 -7.61 -18.65
C LYS A 177 9.71 -8.80 -17.70
N SER A 178 10.25 -9.91 -18.18
CA SER A 178 10.50 -11.11 -17.38
C SER A 178 11.51 -10.84 -16.27
N ALA A 179 12.59 -10.10 -16.57
CA ALA A 179 13.58 -9.72 -15.58
C ALA A 179 13.00 -8.80 -14.50
N LEU A 180 12.15 -7.83 -14.88
CA LEU A 180 11.45 -6.94 -13.93
C LEU A 180 10.49 -7.74 -13.03
N LEU A 181 9.70 -8.66 -13.60
CA LEU A 181 8.82 -9.51 -12.82
C LEU A 181 9.59 -10.43 -11.87
N ALA A 182 10.74 -10.99 -12.30
CA ALA A 182 11.60 -11.79 -11.44
C ALA A 182 12.21 -11.00 -10.27
N ALA A 183 12.46 -9.70 -10.50
CA ALA A 183 12.92 -8.76 -9.47
C ALA A 183 11.77 -8.21 -8.60
N GLY A 184 10.55 -8.77 -8.70
CA GLY A 184 9.40 -8.36 -7.90
C GLY A 184 8.79 -7.01 -8.31
N VAL A 185 9.03 -6.54 -9.55
CA VAL A 185 8.42 -5.32 -10.09
C VAL A 185 7.10 -5.66 -10.77
N GLU A 186 6.02 -5.01 -10.39
CA GLU A 186 4.76 -5.05 -11.12
C GLU A 186 4.85 -4.23 -12.41
N VAL A 187 4.49 -4.83 -13.54
CA VAL A 187 4.56 -4.20 -14.86
C VAL A 187 3.15 -4.04 -15.42
N ARG A 188 2.65 -2.81 -15.50
CA ARG A 188 1.36 -2.48 -16.10
C ARG A 188 1.59 -1.82 -17.47
N MET A 189 1.11 -2.48 -18.53
CA MET A 189 1.17 -1.96 -19.90
C MET A 189 -0.21 -1.52 -20.35
N THR A 190 -0.39 -0.22 -20.57
CA THR A 190 -1.65 0.38 -21.05
C THR A 190 -1.48 0.98 -22.45
N ALA A 191 -2.57 1.52 -23.01
CA ALA A 191 -2.49 2.31 -24.23
C ALA A 191 -1.71 3.64 -24.01
N ALA A 192 -1.75 4.19 -22.79
CA ALA A 192 -1.08 5.42 -22.42
C ALA A 192 0.43 5.24 -22.19
N GLY A 193 0.91 4.02 -21.83
CA GLY A 193 2.32 3.78 -21.56
C GLY A 193 2.59 2.55 -20.72
N VAL A 194 3.80 2.51 -20.16
CA VAL A 194 4.26 1.49 -19.21
C VAL A 194 4.36 2.14 -17.84
N ASP A 195 3.74 1.53 -16.85
CA ASP A 195 3.85 1.89 -15.44
C ASP A 195 4.51 0.73 -14.67
N LEU A 196 5.49 1.06 -13.84
CA LEU A 196 6.25 0.13 -13.02
C LEU A 196 6.04 0.47 -11.55
N ALA A 197 5.71 -0.54 -10.76
CA ALA A 197 5.57 -0.39 -9.31
C ALA A 197 6.27 -1.51 -8.56
N PRO A 198 6.81 -1.26 -7.35
CA PRO A 198 7.32 -2.32 -6.49
C PRO A 198 6.17 -3.24 -6.07
N GLY A 199 6.30 -4.54 -6.35
CA GLY A 199 5.38 -5.57 -5.94
C GLY A 199 5.84 -6.36 -4.71
N ALA A 200 5.15 -7.44 -4.41
CA ALA A 200 5.58 -8.37 -3.37
C ALA A 200 6.92 -9.01 -3.76
N GLY A 201 7.88 -9.02 -2.82
CA GLY A 201 9.22 -9.56 -3.08
C GLY A 201 10.12 -8.67 -3.94
N PHE A 202 9.89 -7.35 -3.95
CA PHE A 202 10.73 -6.39 -4.63
C PHE A 202 12.20 -6.50 -4.19
N ASP A 203 13.09 -6.79 -5.14
CA ASP A 203 14.53 -6.91 -4.97
C ASP A 203 15.23 -5.68 -5.54
N ALA A 204 15.68 -4.80 -4.64
CA ALA A 204 16.33 -3.55 -4.98
C ALA A 204 17.66 -3.75 -5.74
N GLU A 205 18.46 -4.76 -5.36
CA GLU A 205 19.75 -5.05 -6.01
C GLU A 205 19.54 -5.60 -7.41
N ALA A 206 18.61 -6.54 -7.58
CA ALA A 206 18.25 -7.09 -8.87
C ALA A 206 17.73 -6.01 -9.83
N VAL A 207 16.92 -5.06 -9.34
CA VAL A 207 16.42 -3.93 -10.14
C VAL A 207 17.55 -2.98 -10.54
N GLU A 208 18.47 -2.69 -9.61
CA GLU A 208 19.61 -1.81 -9.92
C GLU A 208 20.52 -2.39 -10.99
N ALA A 209 20.67 -3.72 -11.03
CA ALA A 209 21.42 -4.43 -12.07
C ALA A 209 20.74 -4.40 -13.47
N LEU A 210 19.46 -4.00 -13.56
CA LEU A 210 18.73 -3.89 -14.84
C LEU A 210 18.84 -2.50 -15.48
N LYS A 211 19.32 -1.49 -14.74
CA LYS A 211 19.53 -0.13 -15.26
C LYS A 211 20.69 -0.08 -16.22
#